data_77fe157b5ee9aa0cfabd68267d90f765
#
_entry.id   77fe157b5ee9aa0cfabd68267d90f765
#
_cell.length_a   1.000
_cell.length_b   1.000
_cell.length_c   1.000
_cell.angle_alpha   90.00
_cell.angle_beta   90.00
_cell.angle_gamma   90.00
#
_symmetry.space_group_name_H-M   'P 1'
#
loop_
_entity.id
_entity.type
_entity.pdbx_description
1 polymer ?
#
loop_
_entity_poly.entity_id
_entity_poly.type
_entity_poly.pdbx_seq_one_letter_code
_entity_poly.pdbx_strand_id
1 'polypeptide(L)' 'MPKLTFYTHPMSRGRTVRWMLEECGATYETVPLEYGSTMKAPEYLAINPMGKVPAIRHNDTVITETAAICAYLADLLP' A
#
# COMPACT_ATOMS: atom_id res chain seq x y z
N MET A 1 -9.04 -14.24 7.20
CA MET A 1 -8.44 -12.91 7.36
C MET A 1 -7.75 -12.50 6.07
N PRO A 2 -8.05 -11.34 5.53
CA PRO A 2 -7.31 -10.88 4.34
C PRO A 2 -5.85 -10.62 4.71
N LYS A 3 -4.96 -10.99 3.82
CA LYS A 3 -3.54 -10.71 3.98
C LYS A 3 -3.23 -9.41 3.26
N LEU A 4 -2.99 -8.36 4.03
CA LEU A 4 -2.71 -7.02 3.51
C LEU A 4 -1.27 -6.64 3.74
N THR A 5 -0.59 -6.19 2.70
CA THR A 5 0.75 -5.63 2.78
C THR A 5 0.70 -4.18 2.28
N PHE A 6 1.19 -3.27 3.08
CA PHE A 6 1.15 -1.84 2.81
C PHE A 6 2.56 -1.34 2.50
N TYR A 7 2.78 -0.89 1.26
CA TYR A 7 4.05 -0.34 0.81
C TYR A 7 4.00 1.17 0.90
N THR A 8 4.92 1.78 1.61
CA THR A 8 4.84 3.21 1.91
C THR A 8 6.21 3.85 2.15
N HIS A 9 6.19 5.17 2.19
CA HIS A 9 7.31 6.00 2.65
C HIS A 9 6.71 7.06 3.59
N PRO A 10 7.38 7.41 4.70
CA PRO A 10 6.80 8.34 5.68
C PRO A 10 6.44 9.71 5.12
N MET A 11 7.11 10.15 4.06
CA MET A 11 6.88 11.46 3.45
C MET A 11 5.89 11.40 2.28
N SER A 12 5.30 10.25 2.00
CA SER A 12 4.38 10.06 0.88
C SER A 12 2.93 10.21 1.33
N ARG A 13 2.02 10.11 0.35
CA ARG A 13 0.58 10.07 0.62
C ARG A 13 0.15 8.77 1.29
N GLY A 14 1.09 7.87 1.56
CA GLY A 14 0.86 6.68 2.34
C GLY A 14 0.26 6.97 3.72
N ARG A 15 0.48 8.18 4.25
CA ARG A 15 -0.13 8.57 5.53
C ARG A 15 -1.65 8.52 5.47
N THR A 16 -2.24 8.90 4.34
CA THR A 16 -3.70 8.81 4.15
C THR A 16 -4.16 7.36 4.14
N VAL A 17 -3.43 6.48 3.47
CA VAL A 17 -3.74 5.05 3.43
C VAL A 17 -3.60 4.42 4.81
N ARG A 18 -2.53 4.77 5.54
CA ARG A 18 -2.33 4.27 6.90
C ARG A 18 -3.49 4.69 7.80
N TRP A 19 -3.93 5.94 7.70
CA TRP A 19 -5.08 6.41 8.46
C TRP A 19 -6.30 5.55 8.17
N MET A 20 -6.56 5.27 6.91
CA MET A 20 -7.69 4.44 6.50
C MET A 20 -7.59 3.03 7.06
N LEU A 21 -6.40 2.41 7.00
CA LEU A 21 -6.18 1.08 7.54
C LEU A 21 -6.44 1.04 9.05
N GLU A 22 -5.98 2.05 9.77
CA GLU A 22 -6.18 2.15 11.22
C GLU A 22 -7.65 2.37 11.57
N GLU A 23 -8.35 3.22 10.82
CA GLU A 23 -9.77 3.48 11.05
C GLU A 23 -10.63 2.24 10.82
N CYS A 24 -10.24 1.40 9.87
CA CYS A 24 -10.95 0.15 9.59
C CYS A 24 -10.56 -0.99 10.54
N GLY A 25 -9.58 -0.77 11.41
CA GLY A 25 -9.11 -1.81 12.32
C GLY A 25 -8.41 -2.95 11.59
N ALA A 26 -7.78 -2.66 10.44
CA ALA A 26 -7.17 -3.69 9.61
C ALA A 26 -5.91 -4.27 10.24
N THR A 27 -5.69 -5.56 10.02
CA THR A 27 -4.42 -6.21 10.31
C THR A 27 -3.61 -6.21 9.02
N TYR A 28 -2.40 -5.65 9.07
CA TYR A 28 -1.58 -5.51 7.87
C TYR A 28 -0.10 -5.47 8.21
N GLU A 29 0.74 -5.78 7.22
CA GLU A 29 2.18 -5.61 7.31
C GLU A 29 2.57 -4.34 6.60
N THR A 30 3.54 -3.61 7.13
CA THR A 30 4.06 -2.40 6.52
C THR A 30 5.46 -2.67 5.96
N VAL A 31 5.67 -2.31 4.69
CA VAL A 31 6.97 -2.40 4.04
C VAL A 31 7.40 -0.98 3.68
N PRO A 32 8.31 -0.36 4.44
CA PRO A 32 8.80 0.97 4.10
C PRO A 32 9.76 0.88 2.92
N LEU A 33 9.66 1.86 2.01
CA LEU A 33 10.53 1.94 0.83
C LEU A 33 11.22 3.29 0.79
N GLU A 34 12.39 3.35 0.16
CA GLU A 34 13.15 4.58 0.02
C GLU A 34 13.08 5.09 -1.41
N TYR A 35 12.93 6.41 -1.55
CA TYR A 35 12.94 7.04 -2.87
C TYR A 35 14.30 6.81 -3.54
N GLY A 36 14.27 6.46 -4.83
CA GLY A 36 15.46 6.31 -5.63
C GLY A 36 16.26 5.03 -5.39
N SER A 37 15.86 4.19 -4.44
CA SER A 37 16.54 2.93 -4.17
C SER A 37 15.54 1.77 -4.14
N THR A 38 15.07 1.36 -2.95
CA THR A 38 14.18 0.21 -2.86
C THR A 38 12.85 0.41 -3.62
N MET A 39 12.39 1.65 -3.73
CA MET A 39 11.17 1.96 -4.48
C MET A 39 11.33 1.69 -5.98
N LYS A 40 12.56 1.72 -6.50
CA LYS A 40 12.86 1.44 -7.90
C LYS A 40 13.55 0.08 -8.08
N ALA A 41 13.72 -0.70 -7.01
CA ALA A 41 14.35 -2.01 -7.09
C ALA A 41 13.44 -3.00 -7.81
N PRO A 42 14.03 -4.02 -8.49
CA PRO A 42 13.25 -5.00 -9.24
C PRO A 42 12.15 -5.68 -8.43
N GLU A 43 12.38 -5.93 -7.15
CA GLU A 43 11.42 -6.58 -6.27
C GLU A 43 10.14 -5.75 -6.15
N TYR A 44 10.28 -4.44 -5.98
CA TYR A 44 9.11 -3.59 -5.87
C TYR A 44 8.49 -3.29 -7.24
N LEU A 45 9.30 -3.14 -8.28
CA LEU A 45 8.80 -2.89 -9.62
C LEU A 45 7.97 -4.06 -10.15
N ALA A 46 8.23 -5.27 -9.66
CA ALA A 46 7.40 -6.42 -9.96
C ALA A 46 6.00 -6.29 -9.34
N ILE A 47 5.89 -5.55 -8.23
CA ILE A 47 4.62 -5.29 -7.55
C ILE A 47 3.93 -4.08 -8.18
N ASN A 48 4.66 -2.99 -8.32
CA ASN A 48 4.15 -1.77 -8.94
C ASN A 48 5.15 -1.24 -9.98
N PRO A 49 4.91 -1.50 -11.27
CA PRO A 49 5.83 -1.05 -12.33
C PRO A 49 6.06 0.46 -12.37
N MET A 50 5.13 1.25 -11.82
CA MET A 50 5.30 2.70 -11.73
C MET A 50 6.37 3.10 -10.72
N GLY A 51 6.73 2.19 -9.82
CA GLY A 51 7.75 2.44 -8.82
C GLY A 51 7.39 3.55 -7.85
N LYS A 52 6.12 3.65 -7.48
CA LYS A 52 5.62 4.70 -6.59
C LYS A 52 4.90 4.10 -5.39
N VAL A 53 4.78 4.86 -4.34
CA VAL A 53 3.98 4.53 -3.16
C VAL A 53 2.90 5.59 -3.00
N PRO A 54 1.79 5.35 -2.30
CA PRO A 54 1.50 4.09 -1.61
C PRO A 54 0.98 3.01 -2.56
N ALA A 55 1.07 1.77 -2.10
CA ALA A 55 0.46 0.62 -2.73
C ALA A 55 0.04 -0.36 -1.66
N ILE A 56 -0.99 -1.14 -1.92
CA ILE A 56 -1.34 -2.27 -1.05
C ILE A 56 -1.40 -3.55 -1.89
N ARG A 57 -1.12 -4.65 -1.23
CA ARG A 57 -1.29 -5.97 -1.81
C ARG A 57 -2.25 -6.75 -0.92
N HIS A 58 -3.36 -7.19 -1.51
CA HIS A 58 -4.34 -8.03 -0.85
C HIS A 58 -4.28 -9.40 -1.50
N ASN A 59 -3.64 -10.35 -0.81
CA ASN A 59 -3.31 -11.65 -1.39
C ASN A 59 -2.48 -11.43 -2.66
N ASP A 60 -3.02 -11.73 -3.86
CA ASP A 60 -2.30 -11.55 -5.12
C ASP A 60 -2.72 -10.29 -5.89
N THR A 61 -3.64 -9.51 -5.33
CA THR A 61 -4.13 -8.29 -5.97
C THR A 61 -3.37 -7.08 -5.46
N VAL A 62 -2.84 -6.27 -6.39
CA VAL A 62 -2.13 -5.04 -6.06
C VAL A 62 -3.00 -3.85 -6.46
N ILE A 63 -3.18 -2.92 -5.53
CA ILE A 63 -3.93 -1.68 -5.77
C ILE A 63 -2.98 -0.51 -5.53
N THR A 64 -2.94 0.40 -6.51
CA THR A 64 -2.13 1.61 -6.43
C THR A 64 -3.04 2.83 -6.47
N GLU A 65 -2.46 4.03 -6.29
CA GLU A 65 -3.17 5.31 -6.21
C GLU A 65 -3.97 5.44 -4.92
N THR A 66 -3.70 6.50 -4.18
CA THR A 66 -4.28 6.71 -2.85
C THR A 66 -5.81 6.60 -2.83
N ALA A 67 -6.49 7.26 -3.78
CA ALA A 67 -7.95 7.24 -3.84
C ALA A 67 -8.49 5.85 -4.12
N ALA A 68 -7.85 5.13 -5.06
CA ALA A 68 -8.26 3.76 -5.39
C ALA A 68 -8.05 2.81 -4.22
N ILE A 69 -6.94 2.96 -3.50
CA ILE A 69 -6.65 2.16 -2.32
C ILE A 69 -7.72 2.37 -1.25
N CYS A 70 -8.05 3.62 -0.97
CA CYS A 70 -9.05 3.93 0.06
C CYS A 70 -10.43 3.39 -0.32
N ALA A 71 -10.83 3.51 -1.58
CA ALA A 71 -12.08 2.96 -2.07
C ALA A 71 -12.11 1.44 -1.94
N TYR A 72 -11.00 0.79 -2.31
CA TYR A 72 -10.88 -0.66 -2.19
C TYR A 72 -11.00 -1.12 -0.74
N LEU A 73 -10.31 -0.43 0.17
CA LEU A 73 -10.36 -0.77 1.58
C LEU A 73 -11.74 -0.56 2.17
N ALA A 74 -12.45 0.48 1.74
CA ALA A 74 -13.81 0.74 2.22
C ALA A 74 -14.77 -0.37 1.82
N ASP A 75 -14.57 -0.98 0.64
CA ASP A 75 -15.38 -2.11 0.20
C ASP A 75 -14.98 -3.42 0.89
N LEU A 76 -13.68 -3.59 1.15
CA LEU A 76 -13.15 -4.83 1.73
C LEU A 76 -13.41 -4.92 3.23
N LEU A 77 -13.28 -3.79 3.92
CA LEU A 77 -13.35 -3.74 5.38
C LEU A 77 -14.61 -3.00 5.83
N PRO A 78 -15.40 -3.59 6.70
CA PRO A 78 -16.63 -2.97 7.18
C PRO A 78 -16.40 -1.74 8.05
#